data_ac20a671567bbd3a7492a9a6edae6277
#
_entry.id   ac20a671567bbd3a7492a9a6edae6277
#
_cell.length_a   1.000
_cell.length_b   1.000
_cell.length_c   1.000
_cell.angle_alpha   90.00
_cell.angle_beta   90.00
_cell.angle_gamma   90.00
#
_symmetry.space_group_name_H-M   'P 1'
#
loop_
_entity.id
_entity.type
_entity.pdbx_description
1 polymer ?
#
loop_
_entity_poly.entity_id
_entity_poly.type
_entity_poly.pdbx_seq_one_letter_code
_entity_poly.pdbx_strand_id
1 'polypeptide(L)'
;VTSTRKRRIRTRGRAAALVGAAMALAASLVAVGGGTAQAASCTATTGPYQRQVEQFLGRPVDGVQSVADCTAIRSFQATYGITPTAGYAGPLTWQTMSVMLAQRAAGTTPNRDGACPVDLGRIACVDLTRQLSWVQDGGKLVYGPVPVRTGKDGTETRTGHKRIYYRDIDFWSTLYDVAMPYAQFFDGGIAFHSVEKSMWSPPGSGGCVNMRPADAKAYWNLLRSGDDVYVYGRKPGT
;
A
#
# COMPACT_ATOMS: atom_id res chain seq x y z
N VAL A 1 10.27 -6.13 64.85
CA VAL A 1 11.30 -6.67 65.74
C VAL A 1 12.31 -7.41 64.87
N THR A 2 13.52 -6.79 64.87
CA THR A 2 14.85 -7.37 64.73
C THR A 2 15.23 -8.08 63.44
N SER A 3 16.36 -7.95 62.83
CA SER A 3 17.66 -7.36 63.20
C SER A 3 18.62 -7.52 62.01
N THR A 4 19.33 -6.46 61.74
CA THR A 4 20.56 -6.32 60.95
C THR A 4 21.59 -7.41 61.15
N ARG A 5 22.32 -7.78 60.10
CA ARG A 5 23.74 -8.14 60.19
C ARG A 5 24.53 -7.79 58.94
N LYS A 6 25.30 -6.72 59.05
CA LYS A 6 26.45 -6.39 58.22
C LYS A 6 27.59 -7.37 58.50
N ARG A 7 28.18 -7.96 57.49
CA ARG A 7 29.51 -8.56 57.58
C ARG A 7 30.48 -7.78 56.70
N ARG A 8 31.41 -7.13 57.38
CA ARG A 8 32.68 -6.60 56.80
C ARG A 8 33.62 -7.80 56.67
N ILE A 9 34.29 -7.94 55.54
CA ILE A 9 35.51 -8.74 55.44
C ILE A 9 36.62 -7.86 54.89
N ARG A 10 37.73 -7.95 55.59
CA ARG A 10 38.94 -7.15 55.52
C ARG A 10 39.78 -7.47 54.29
N THR A 11 40.37 -6.43 53.78
CA THR A 11 41.52 -6.39 52.85
C THR A 11 42.76 -7.10 53.41
N ARG A 12 43.38 -7.91 52.60
CA ARG A 12 44.83 -8.18 52.73
C ARG A 12 45.48 -8.01 51.35
N GLY A 13 46.30 -7.01 51.24
CA GLY A 13 47.16 -6.76 50.11
C GLY A 13 48.28 -7.81 49.98
N ARG A 14 48.65 -8.11 48.81
CA ARG A 14 49.99 -8.62 48.43
C ARG A 14 50.40 -8.00 47.13
N ALA A 15 51.47 -7.26 47.21
CA ALA A 15 52.20 -6.78 46.05
C ALA A 15 52.99 -7.94 45.44
N ALA A 16 53.03 -8.05 44.13
CA ALA A 16 54.06 -8.75 43.37
C ALA A 16 54.15 -8.24 41.96
N ALA A 17 55.20 -7.61 41.68
CA ALA A 17 56.07 -7.65 40.52
C ALA A 17 55.53 -7.52 39.09
N LEU A 18 55.96 -6.43 38.46
CA LEU A 18 56.00 -6.13 37.05
C LEU A 18 56.81 -7.16 36.27
N VAL A 19 56.23 -7.75 35.26
CA VAL A 19 56.93 -8.26 34.09
C VAL A 19 56.22 -7.70 32.87
N GLY A 20 56.90 -6.87 32.14
CA GLY A 20 56.42 -6.27 30.89
C GLY A 20 56.43 -7.32 29.78
N ALA A 21 55.30 -7.48 29.15
CA ALA A 21 55.19 -8.10 27.83
C ALA A 21 54.45 -7.12 26.93
N ALA A 22 55.18 -6.48 26.04
CA ALA A 22 54.65 -5.66 24.97
C ALA A 22 53.93 -6.58 23.99
N MET A 23 52.61 -6.65 24.08
CA MET A 23 51.78 -7.24 23.02
C MET A 23 51.37 -6.12 22.05
N ALA A 24 51.93 -6.17 20.85
CA ALA A 24 51.47 -5.37 19.73
C ALA A 24 50.04 -5.80 19.37
N LEU A 25 49.06 -4.98 19.71
CA LEU A 25 47.68 -5.11 19.22
C LEU A 25 47.68 -4.65 17.74
N ALA A 26 47.71 -5.61 16.84
CA ALA A 26 47.34 -5.38 15.47
C ALA A 26 45.82 -5.07 15.44
N ALA A 27 45.47 -3.79 15.38
CA ALA A 27 44.10 -3.37 15.12
C ALA A 27 43.75 -3.74 13.67
N SER A 28 43.09 -4.88 13.49
CA SER A 28 42.43 -5.23 12.25
C SER A 28 41.25 -4.26 12.07
N LEU A 29 41.46 -3.21 11.27
CA LEU A 29 40.40 -2.40 10.73
C LEU A 29 39.53 -3.30 9.83
N VAL A 30 38.47 -3.88 10.38
CA VAL A 30 37.38 -4.40 9.57
C VAL A 30 36.73 -3.18 8.93
N ALA A 31 37.10 -2.88 7.70
CA ALA A 31 36.36 -1.98 6.85
C ALA A 31 34.98 -2.60 6.65
N VAL A 32 33.98 -2.19 7.48
CA VAL A 32 32.57 -2.39 7.18
C VAL A 32 32.34 -1.61 5.89
N GLY A 33 32.44 -2.32 4.77
CA GLY A 33 32.00 -1.81 3.49
C GLY A 33 30.54 -1.45 3.59
N GLY A 34 30.25 -0.23 4.01
CA GLY A 34 28.96 0.39 3.82
C GLY A 34 28.72 0.44 2.31
N GLY A 35 28.07 -0.58 1.78
CA GLY A 35 27.53 -0.52 0.43
C GLY A 35 26.60 0.69 0.42
N THR A 36 27.08 1.80 -0.13
CA THR A 36 26.23 2.91 -0.51
C THR A 36 25.21 2.30 -1.46
N ALA A 37 23.96 2.17 -0.98
CA ALA A 37 22.85 1.87 -1.87
C ALA A 37 22.91 2.93 -2.96
N GLN A 38 23.42 2.54 -4.12
CA GLN A 38 23.60 3.43 -5.26
C GLN A 38 22.18 3.84 -5.63
N ALA A 39 21.82 5.07 -5.30
CA ALA A 39 20.52 5.62 -5.69
C ALA A 39 20.42 5.41 -7.19
N ALA A 40 19.47 4.57 -7.63
CA ALA A 40 19.31 4.25 -9.03
C ALA A 40 19.36 5.54 -9.84
N SER A 41 20.22 5.59 -10.85
CA SER A 41 20.41 6.79 -11.66
C SER A 41 19.08 7.18 -12.30
N CYS A 42 18.85 8.49 -12.42
CA CYS A 42 17.70 9.00 -13.14
C CYS A 42 17.72 8.53 -14.58
N THR A 43 16.59 7.99 -15.06
CA THR A 43 16.44 7.70 -16.49
C THR A 43 16.31 8.99 -17.29
N ALA A 44 17.02 9.04 -18.43
CA ALA A 44 16.86 10.08 -19.42
C ALA A 44 15.71 9.77 -20.42
N THR A 45 15.12 8.59 -20.31
CA THR A 45 14.07 8.13 -21.24
C THR A 45 12.74 8.79 -20.94
N THR A 46 12.20 9.49 -21.91
CA THR A 46 10.84 10.05 -21.88
C THR A 46 9.81 8.92 -21.88
N GLY A 47 8.90 8.95 -20.94
CA GLY A 47 7.82 7.95 -20.85
C GLY A 47 6.61 8.32 -21.70
N PRO A 48 5.72 7.36 -22.02
CA PRO A 48 4.53 7.61 -22.84
C PRO A 48 3.51 8.53 -22.17
N TYR A 49 3.61 8.75 -20.87
CA TYR A 49 2.72 9.62 -20.09
C TYR A 49 3.44 10.86 -19.54
N GLN A 50 4.53 11.28 -20.19
CA GLN A 50 5.38 12.36 -19.67
C GLN A 50 4.58 13.64 -19.38
N ARG A 51 3.82 14.14 -20.33
CA ARG A 51 3.01 15.38 -20.17
C ARG A 51 1.99 15.29 -19.04
N GLN A 52 1.29 14.15 -18.92
CA GLN A 52 0.30 13.93 -17.89
C GLN A 52 0.93 13.87 -16.49
N VAL A 53 2.10 13.23 -16.39
CA VAL A 53 2.86 13.11 -15.15
C VAL A 53 3.44 14.46 -14.74
N GLU A 54 4.00 15.22 -15.67
CA GLU A 54 4.44 16.61 -15.46
C GLU A 54 3.31 17.49 -14.92
N GLN A 55 2.16 17.44 -15.58
CA GLN A 55 0.97 18.19 -15.17
C GLN A 55 0.54 17.81 -13.74
N PHE A 56 0.50 16.52 -13.42
CA PHE A 56 0.13 16.03 -12.08
C PHE A 56 1.11 16.52 -11.00
N LEU A 57 2.40 16.54 -11.31
CA LEU A 57 3.48 16.94 -10.39
C LEU A 57 3.74 18.46 -10.37
N GLY A 58 2.98 19.24 -11.13
CA GLY A 58 3.19 20.70 -11.25
C GLY A 58 4.52 21.08 -11.88
N ARG A 59 5.00 20.26 -12.82
CA ARG A 59 6.23 20.50 -13.58
C ARG A 59 5.93 21.23 -14.88
N PRO A 60 6.92 21.86 -15.54
CA PRO A 60 6.76 22.35 -16.93
C PRO A 60 6.27 21.20 -17.82
N VAL A 61 5.18 21.44 -18.57
CA VAL A 61 4.50 20.40 -19.38
C VAL A 61 5.04 20.47 -20.80
N ASP A 62 6.30 20.06 -20.99
CA ASP A 62 6.95 20.04 -22.31
C ASP A 62 6.96 18.65 -22.96
N GLY A 63 6.73 17.59 -22.16
CA GLY A 63 6.70 16.21 -22.63
C GLY A 63 8.09 15.63 -22.87
N VAL A 64 9.13 16.26 -22.30
CA VAL A 64 10.52 15.81 -22.42
C VAL A 64 11.09 15.55 -21.04
N GLN A 65 11.65 14.36 -20.86
CA GLN A 65 12.23 13.96 -19.59
C GLN A 65 13.47 14.82 -19.24
N SER A 66 13.40 15.57 -18.16
CA SER A 66 14.53 16.30 -17.57
C SER A 66 15.02 15.61 -16.29
N VAL A 67 16.18 16.00 -15.78
CA VAL A 67 16.68 15.54 -14.46
C VAL A 67 15.74 15.93 -13.34
N ALA A 68 15.13 17.11 -13.45
CA ALA A 68 14.18 17.60 -12.44
C ALA A 68 12.85 16.81 -12.49
N ASP A 69 12.37 16.42 -13.66
CA ASP A 69 11.19 15.56 -13.80
C ASP A 69 11.46 14.16 -13.26
N CYS A 70 12.58 13.57 -13.66
CA CYS A 70 13.01 12.29 -13.13
C CYS A 70 13.06 12.28 -11.59
N THR A 71 13.63 13.31 -10.98
CA THR A 71 13.71 13.43 -9.52
C THR A 71 12.33 13.50 -8.89
N ALA A 72 11.43 14.29 -9.45
CA ALA A 72 10.06 14.42 -8.96
C ALA A 72 9.27 13.11 -9.13
N ILE A 73 9.40 12.44 -10.27
CA ILE A 73 8.76 11.15 -10.54
C ILE A 73 9.30 10.07 -9.59
N ARG A 74 10.60 10.02 -9.35
CA ARG A 74 11.21 9.09 -8.39
C ARG A 74 10.69 9.30 -6.97
N SER A 75 10.60 10.53 -6.53
CA SER A 75 10.05 10.87 -5.22
C SER A 75 8.59 10.38 -5.08
N PHE A 76 7.78 10.60 -6.11
CA PHE A 76 6.42 10.08 -6.17
C PHE A 76 6.39 8.54 -6.13
N GLN A 77 7.20 7.88 -6.97
CA GLN A 77 7.29 6.42 -7.02
C GLN A 77 7.70 5.81 -5.67
N ALA A 78 8.69 6.41 -4.99
CA ALA A 78 9.13 5.98 -3.67
C ALA A 78 8.02 6.15 -2.62
N THR A 79 7.33 7.30 -2.61
CA THR A 79 6.24 7.59 -1.68
C THR A 79 5.09 6.58 -1.80
N TYR A 80 4.78 6.13 -3.01
CA TYR A 80 3.66 5.23 -3.26
C TYR A 80 4.08 3.77 -3.50
N GLY A 81 5.33 3.43 -3.26
CA GLY A 81 5.85 2.06 -3.40
C GLY A 81 5.79 1.53 -4.84
N ILE A 82 5.94 2.40 -5.83
CA ILE A 82 5.96 2.04 -7.25
C ILE A 82 7.37 1.57 -7.63
N THR A 83 7.49 0.36 -8.11
CA THR A 83 8.75 -0.23 -8.53
C THR A 83 8.74 -0.60 -10.02
N PRO A 84 9.86 -0.37 -10.75
CA PRO A 84 11.11 0.23 -10.30
C PRO A 84 10.99 1.74 -10.06
N THR A 85 11.73 2.26 -9.07
CA THR A 85 11.80 3.68 -8.75
C THR A 85 12.83 4.37 -9.66
N ALA A 86 12.58 4.34 -10.97
CA ALA A 86 13.52 4.80 -11.99
C ALA A 86 13.30 6.26 -12.45
N GLY A 87 12.22 6.90 -11.99
CA GLY A 87 11.85 8.22 -12.47
C GLY A 87 11.24 8.22 -13.87
N TYR A 88 10.67 7.10 -14.31
CA TYR A 88 10.06 6.92 -15.62
C TYR A 88 8.55 7.21 -15.58
N ALA A 89 8.08 8.08 -16.50
CA ALA A 89 6.66 8.40 -16.66
C ALA A 89 5.92 7.28 -17.41
N GLY A 90 5.98 6.07 -16.86
CA GLY A 90 5.40 4.86 -17.42
C GLY A 90 3.94 4.63 -17.04
N PRO A 91 3.34 3.54 -17.59
CA PRO A 91 1.93 3.20 -17.36
C PRO A 91 1.55 3.10 -15.87
N LEU A 92 2.39 2.45 -15.05
CA LEU A 92 2.09 2.28 -13.64
C LEU A 92 2.11 3.59 -12.86
N THR A 93 3.08 4.46 -13.14
CA THR A 93 3.15 5.80 -12.53
C THR A 93 1.90 6.61 -12.87
N TRP A 94 1.53 6.62 -14.15
CA TRP A 94 0.32 7.33 -14.60
C TRP A 94 -0.97 6.71 -14.06
N GLN A 95 -1.09 5.39 -14.06
CA GLN A 95 -2.26 4.71 -13.48
C GLN A 95 -2.47 5.09 -12.00
N THR A 96 -1.41 5.13 -11.22
CA THR A 96 -1.48 5.56 -9.81
C THR A 96 -1.98 7.01 -9.70
N MET A 97 -1.43 7.91 -10.49
CA MET A 97 -1.85 9.33 -10.52
C MET A 97 -3.29 9.48 -10.99
N SER A 98 -3.71 8.74 -12.03
CA SER A 98 -5.07 8.81 -12.57
C SER A 98 -6.14 8.36 -11.55
N VAL A 99 -5.85 7.34 -10.74
CA VAL A 99 -6.75 6.94 -9.63
C VAL A 99 -6.85 8.03 -8.56
N MET A 100 -5.75 8.71 -8.25
CA MET A 100 -5.77 9.85 -7.32
C MET A 100 -6.57 11.03 -7.87
N LEU A 101 -6.46 11.31 -9.17
CA LEU A 101 -7.27 12.33 -9.84
C LEU A 101 -8.75 11.95 -9.81
N ALA A 102 -9.07 10.69 -10.12
CA ALA A 102 -10.44 10.18 -10.06
C ALA A 102 -11.03 10.29 -8.63
N GLN A 103 -10.23 9.98 -7.60
CA GLN A 103 -10.65 10.14 -6.21
C GLN A 103 -10.93 11.60 -5.85
N ARG A 104 -10.05 12.51 -6.24
CA ARG A 104 -10.25 13.97 -6.04
C ARG A 104 -11.50 14.48 -6.77
N ALA A 105 -11.68 14.07 -8.02
CA ALA A 105 -12.85 14.46 -8.84
C ALA A 105 -14.17 13.89 -8.30
N ALA A 106 -14.15 12.69 -7.73
CA ALA A 106 -15.32 12.09 -7.09
C ALA A 106 -15.76 12.85 -5.83
N GLY A 107 -14.81 13.41 -5.08
CA GLY A 107 -15.07 14.22 -3.88
C GLY A 107 -16.01 13.51 -2.91
N THR A 108 -17.10 14.17 -2.54
CA THR A 108 -18.15 13.61 -1.66
C THR A 108 -19.35 13.01 -2.41
N THR A 109 -19.29 12.97 -3.74
CA THR A 109 -20.38 12.48 -4.61
C THR A 109 -19.89 11.41 -5.59
N PRO A 110 -19.33 10.28 -5.09
CA PRO A 110 -18.74 9.26 -5.96
C PRO A 110 -19.77 8.59 -6.88
N ASN A 111 -21.05 8.57 -6.49
CA ASN A 111 -22.17 8.01 -7.23
C ASN A 111 -22.93 9.05 -8.06
N ARG A 112 -22.24 10.08 -8.57
CA ARG A 112 -22.88 11.15 -9.37
C ARG A 112 -23.65 10.59 -10.57
N ASP A 113 -23.14 9.50 -11.15
CA ASP A 113 -23.70 8.87 -12.36
C ASP A 113 -24.89 7.95 -12.04
N GLY A 114 -25.20 7.76 -10.75
CA GLY A 114 -26.28 6.87 -10.30
C GLY A 114 -26.04 5.38 -10.57
N ALA A 115 -24.81 4.99 -10.88
CA ALA A 115 -24.48 3.61 -11.26
C ALA A 115 -24.63 2.61 -10.10
N CYS A 116 -24.30 3.04 -8.87
CA CYS A 116 -24.51 2.23 -7.67
C CYS A 116 -25.94 2.42 -7.12
N PRO A 117 -26.69 1.34 -6.81
CA PRO A 117 -28.04 1.42 -6.29
C PRO A 117 -28.17 2.27 -5.04
N VAL A 118 -29.26 3.02 -4.91
CA VAL A 118 -29.53 3.93 -3.77
C VAL A 118 -30.69 3.45 -2.89
N ASP A 119 -31.36 2.41 -3.29
CA ASP A 119 -32.57 1.84 -2.67
C ASP A 119 -32.31 0.59 -1.81
N LEU A 120 -31.04 0.16 -1.72
CA LEU A 120 -30.64 -1.07 -1.01
C LEU A 120 -30.13 -0.85 0.43
N GLY A 121 -30.33 0.35 1.00
CA GLY A 121 -29.77 0.66 2.32
C GLY A 121 -28.24 0.73 2.28
N ARG A 122 -27.57 0.00 3.22
CA ARG A 122 -26.10 0.00 3.27
C ARG A 122 -25.51 -0.90 2.20
N ILE A 123 -24.66 -0.32 1.36
CA ILE A 123 -24.05 -0.99 0.23
C ILE A 123 -22.60 -0.52 0.02
N ALA A 124 -21.70 -1.44 -0.29
CA ALA A 124 -20.38 -1.13 -0.80
C ALA A 124 -20.40 -1.08 -2.33
N CYS A 125 -20.00 0.04 -2.90
CA CYS A 125 -19.91 0.25 -4.34
C CYS A 125 -18.45 0.10 -4.78
N VAL A 126 -18.22 -0.59 -5.90
CA VAL A 126 -16.89 -0.76 -6.50
C VAL A 126 -16.97 -0.33 -7.96
N ASP A 127 -16.29 0.76 -8.28
CA ASP A 127 -16.12 1.25 -9.64
C ASP A 127 -14.80 0.76 -10.22
N LEU A 128 -14.88 -0.22 -11.07
CA LEU A 128 -13.71 -0.83 -11.73
C LEU A 128 -13.01 0.16 -12.68
N THR A 129 -13.78 1.03 -13.31
CA THR A 129 -13.24 1.99 -14.29
C THR A 129 -12.36 3.04 -13.63
N ARG A 130 -12.81 3.58 -12.49
CA ARG A 130 -12.07 4.58 -11.72
C ARG A 130 -11.13 3.97 -10.67
N GLN A 131 -11.21 2.64 -10.44
CA GLN A 131 -10.51 1.93 -9.35
C GLN A 131 -10.78 2.59 -7.99
N LEU A 132 -12.06 2.87 -7.73
CA LEU A 132 -12.56 3.46 -6.50
C LEU A 132 -13.60 2.56 -5.85
N SER A 133 -13.69 2.66 -4.52
CA SER A 133 -14.77 2.02 -3.76
C SER A 133 -15.26 2.97 -2.66
N TRP A 134 -16.55 2.89 -2.32
CA TRP A 134 -17.16 3.65 -1.22
C TRP A 134 -18.30 2.86 -0.59
N VAL A 135 -18.69 3.27 0.60
CA VAL A 135 -19.88 2.77 1.28
C VAL A 135 -20.93 3.88 1.32
N GLN A 136 -22.14 3.57 0.92
CA GLN A 136 -23.30 4.46 1.04
C GLN A 136 -24.45 3.76 1.77
N ASP A 137 -25.41 4.55 2.28
CA ASP A 137 -26.62 4.07 2.93
C ASP A 137 -27.78 4.96 2.45
N GLY A 138 -28.75 4.36 1.75
CA GLY A 138 -29.82 5.11 1.11
C GLY A 138 -29.33 6.22 0.16
N GLY A 139 -28.24 5.97 -0.57
CA GLY A 139 -27.62 6.96 -1.46
C GLY A 139 -26.72 8.00 -0.75
N LYS A 140 -26.73 8.07 0.57
CA LYS A 140 -25.85 8.96 1.32
C LYS A 140 -24.47 8.33 1.51
N LEU A 141 -23.41 9.06 1.15
CA LEU A 141 -22.02 8.62 1.36
C LEU A 141 -21.74 8.45 2.86
N VAL A 142 -21.27 7.26 3.24
CA VAL A 142 -20.88 6.91 4.61
C VAL A 142 -19.36 6.88 4.74
N TYR A 143 -18.65 6.36 3.73
CA TYR A 143 -17.19 6.27 3.73
C TYR A 143 -16.61 6.25 2.32
N GLY A 144 -15.46 6.85 2.15
CA GLY A 144 -14.76 6.94 0.86
C GLY A 144 -15.11 8.20 0.08
N PRO A 145 -14.92 8.22 -1.25
CA PRO A 145 -14.32 7.14 -2.06
C PRO A 145 -12.85 6.89 -1.74
N VAL A 146 -12.44 5.64 -1.78
CA VAL A 146 -11.06 5.21 -1.54
C VAL A 146 -10.50 4.48 -2.75
N PRO A 147 -9.18 4.59 -3.02
CA PRO A 147 -8.54 3.82 -4.09
C PRO A 147 -8.58 2.33 -3.78
N VAL A 148 -8.81 1.53 -4.80
CA VAL A 148 -8.75 0.07 -4.72
C VAL A 148 -7.89 -0.50 -5.85
N ARG A 149 -7.38 -1.72 -5.65
CA ARG A 149 -6.72 -2.50 -6.68
C ARG A 149 -7.50 -3.78 -6.91
N THR A 150 -8.16 -3.86 -8.07
CA THR A 150 -9.02 -4.97 -8.44
C THR A 150 -8.31 -6.02 -9.29
N GLY A 151 -9.01 -7.05 -9.70
CA GLY A 151 -8.50 -8.17 -10.47
C GLY A 151 -7.73 -7.75 -11.72
N LYS A 152 -6.75 -8.56 -12.10
CA LYS A 152 -6.01 -8.43 -13.37
C LYS A 152 -6.76 -9.12 -14.50
N ASP A 153 -6.27 -8.95 -15.72
CA ASP A 153 -6.74 -9.68 -16.89
C ASP A 153 -6.73 -11.19 -16.65
N GLY A 154 -7.82 -11.87 -17.02
CA GLY A 154 -8.06 -13.30 -16.79
C GLY A 154 -8.49 -13.68 -15.36
N THR A 155 -8.45 -12.75 -14.41
CA THR A 155 -8.97 -12.92 -13.04
C THR A 155 -9.65 -11.63 -12.56
N GLU A 156 -10.51 -11.06 -13.39
CA GLU A 156 -11.18 -9.79 -13.13
C GLU A 156 -12.10 -9.88 -11.90
N THR A 157 -12.25 -8.77 -11.21
CA THR A 157 -13.32 -8.63 -10.22
C THR A 157 -14.66 -8.62 -10.95
N ARG A 158 -15.51 -9.62 -10.70
CA ARG A 158 -16.76 -9.81 -11.42
C ARG A 158 -17.79 -8.74 -11.07
N THR A 159 -18.42 -8.19 -12.07
CA THR A 159 -19.48 -7.16 -11.93
C THR A 159 -20.81 -7.75 -11.45
N GLY A 160 -21.73 -6.86 -11.07
CA GLY A 160 -23.08 -7.16 -10.64
C GLY A 160 -23.33 -6.97 -9.15
N HIS A 161 -24.57 -7.27 -8.76
CA HIS A 161 -25.01 -7.21 -7.38
C HIS A 161 -24.58 -8.49 -6.64
N LYS A 162 -23.96 -8.31 -5.49
CA LYS A 162 -23.41 -9.36 -4.63
C LYS A 162 -23.81 -9.07 -3.19
N ARG A 163 -23.43 -9.99 -2.28
CA ARG A 163 -23.67 -9.82 -0.84
C ARG A 163 -22.53 -10.40 -0.04
N ILE A 164 -22.12 -9.73 1.04
CA ILE A 164 -21.10 -10.25 1.94
C ILE A 164 -21.66 -11.49 2.64
N TYR A 165 -21.04 -12.64 2.43
CA TYR A 165 -21.51 -13.92 2.99
C TYR A 165 -20.57 -14.51 4.04
N TYR A 166 -19.28 -14.12 4.02
CA TYR A 166 -18.30 -14.59 5.00
C TYR A 166 -17.30 -13.48 5.33
N ARG A 167 -16.90 -13.43 6.59
CA ARG A 167 -15.94 -12.44 7.09
C ARG A 167 -14.94 -13.10 8.02
N ASP A 168 -13.67 -12.75 7.88
CA ASP A 168 -12.59 -13.18 8.75
C ASP A 168 -11.54 -12.07 8.87
N ILE A 169 -11.23 -11.68 10.12
CA ILE A 169 -10.36 -10.53 10.37
C ILE A 169 -8.88 -10.84 10.05
N ASP A 170 -8.48 -12.11 10.22
CA ASP A 170 -7.09 -12.56 10.07
C ASP A 170 -6.96 -13.69 9.03
N PHE A 171 -7.80 -13.66 7.99
CA PHE A 171 -7.85 -14.70 6.98
C PHE A 171 -6.49 -14.93 6.30
N TRP A 172 -6.12 -16.19 6.17
CA TRP A 172 -4.96 -16.63 5.39
C TRP A 172 -5.42 -17.37 4.13
N SER A 173 -5.01 -16.89 2.97
CA SER A 173 -5.30 -17.54 1.69
C SER A 173 -4.31 -18.68 1.45
N THR A 174 -4.77 -19.92 1.53
CA THR A 174 -3.96 -21.10 1.19
C THR A 174 -3.71 -21.20 -0.33
N LEU A 175 -4.58 -20.60 -1.16
CA LEU A 175 -4.44 -20.60 -2.61
C LEU A 175 -3.27 -19.71 -3.08
N TYR A 176 -3.07 -18.58 -2.42
CA TYR A 176 -2.06 -17.58 -2.81
C TYR A 176 -0.91 -17.48 -1.80
N ASP A 177 -1.01 -18.24 -0.69
CA ASP A 177 -0.05 -18.22 0.43
C ASP A 177 0.22 -16.80 0.95
N VAL A 178 -0.86 -16.05 1.23
CA VAL A 178 -0.81 -14.65 1.70
C VAL A 178 -1.86 -14.35 2.76
N ALA A 179 -1.51 -13.44 3.68
CA ALA A 179 -2.47 -12.85 4.60
C ALA A 179 -3.47 -11.95 3.85
N MET A 180 -4.72 -12.01 4.25
CA MET A 180 -5.82 -11.16 3.78
C MET A 180 -6.55 -10.54 4.97
N PRO A 181 -5.91 -9.61 5.73
CA PRO A 181 -6.52 -9.02 6.91
C PRO A 181 -7.81 -8.28 6.55
N TYR A 182 -8.79 -8.35 7.46
CA TYR A 182 -10.12 -7.76 7.29
C TYR A 182 -10.89 -8.31 6.08
N ALA A 183 -10.71 -9.59 5.76
CA ALA A 183 -11.36 -10.22 4.61
C ALA A 183 -12.87 -10.24 4.74
N GLN A 184 -13.58 -9.78 3.72
CA GLN A 184 -15.03 -9.78 3.60
C GLN A 184 -15.39 -10.32 2.21
N PHE A 185 -15.76 -11.60 2.17
CA PHE A 185 -16.05 -12.33 0.93
C PHE A 185 -17.47 -12.03 0.44
N PHE A 186 -17.59 -11.69 -0.84
CA PHE A 186 -18.87 -11.34 -1.45
C PHE A 186 -19.18 -12.04 -2.78
N ASP A 187 -18.19 -12.70 -3.43
CA ASP A 187 -18.41 -13.42 -4.68
C ASP A 187 -17.41 -14.57 -4.87
N GLY A 188 -17.75 -15.78 -4.42
CA GLY A 188 -16.91 -16.99 -4.55
C GLY A 188 -15.54 -16.84 -3.96
N GLY A 189 -14.50 -16.61 -4.13
CA GLY A 189 -13.23 -16.31 -3.47
C GLY A 189 -12.86 -14.83 -3.50
N ILE A 190 -13.73 -13.98 -4.03
CA ILE A 190 -13.48 -12.53 -4.12
C ILE A 190 -13.89 -11.84 -2.82
N ALA A 191 -13.00 -11.05 -2.27
CA ALA A 191 -13.19 -10.32 -1.01
C ALA A 191 -12.62 -8.90 -1.08
N PHE A 192 -13.17 -8.00 -0.24
CA PHE A 192 -12.40 -6.86 0.24
C PHE A 192 -11.37 -7.35 1.24
N HIS A 193 -10.15 -6.89 1.17
CA HIS A 193 -9.14 -7.15 2.20
C HIS A 193 -7.98 -6.16 2.13
N SER A 194 -7.25 -6.05 3.24
CA SER A 194 -6.03 -5.26 3.31
C SER A 194 -4.89 -5.89 2.52
N VAL A 195 -4.02 -5.04 1.97
CA VAL A 195 -2.69 -5.43 1.49
C VAL A 195 -1.64 -4.50 2.10
N GLU A 196 -0.61 -5.07 2.69
CA GLU A 196 0.51 -4.31 3.25
C GLU A 196 1.49 -3.85 2.16
N LYS A 197 1.59 -4.63 1.08
CA LYS A 197 2.42 -4.30 -0.06
C LYS A 197 1.73 -3.25 -0.94
N SER A 198 2.50 -2.65 -1.83
CA SER A 198 2.01 -1.60 -2.71
C SER A 198 0.66 -1.94 -3.36
N MET A 199 -0.33 -1.11 -3.08
CA MET A 199 -1.63 -1.09 -3.77
C MET A 199 -1.48 -0.94 -5.29
N TRP A 200 -0.32 -0.43 -5.72
CA TRP A 200 -0.04 -0.05 -7.09
C TRP A 200 0.78 -1.10 -7.85
N SER A 201 1.03 -2.28 -7.23
CA SER A 201 1.76 -3.35 -7.91
C SER A 201 0.96 -3.92 -9.08
N PRO A 202 1.51 -3.88 -10.32
CA PRO A 202 0.88 -4.52 -11.46
C PRO A 202 0.92 -6.05 -11.30
N PRO A 203 0.09 -6.80 -12.01
CA PRO A 203 -0.97 -6.33 -12.90
C PRO A 203 -2.31 -6.12 -12.19
N GLY A 204 -2.43 -6.45 -10.91
CA GLY A 204 -3.66 -6.42 -10.14
C GLY A 204 -3.74 -7.58 -9.17
N SER A 205 -4.92 -7.84 -8.62
CA SER A 205 -5.21 -8.98 -7.75
C SER A 205 -5.66 -10.23 -8.53
N GLY A 206 -5.87 -11.33 -7.83
CA GLY A 206 -6.53 -12.53 -8.37
C GLY A 206 -8.07 -12.43 -8.35
N GLY A 207 -8.63 -11.22 -8.40
CA GLY A 207 -10.07 -10.95 -8.36
C GLY A 207 -10.50 -10.14 -7.14
N CYS A 208 -9.79 -10.19 -6.03
CA CYS A 208 -10.12 -9.45 -4.81
C CYS A 208 -10.02 -7.93 -4.99
N VAL A 209 -10.78 -7.20 -4.18
CA VAL A 209 -10.69 -5.76 -4.05
C VAL A 209 -9.70 -5.43 -2.93
N ASN A 210 -8.46 -5.24 -3.32
CA ASN A 210 -7.38 -4.87 -2.41
C ASN A 210 -7.52 -3.43 -1.93
N MET A 211 -7.29 -3.20 -0.65
CA MET A 211 -7.43 -1.91 0.02
C MET A 211 -6.20 -1.59 0.87
N ARG A 212 -5.98 -0.33 1.15
CA ARG A 212 -5.02 0.08 2.18
C ARG A 212 -5.48 -0.40 3.55
N PRO A 213 -4.58 -0.69 4.50
CA PRO A 213 -4.96 -1.20 5.82
C PRO A 213 -6.03 -0.37 6.54
N ALA A 214 -5.91 0.96 6.50
CA ALA A 214 -6.87 1.87 7.12
C ALA A 214 -8.27 1.77 6.48
N ASP A 215 -8.33 1.65 5.14
CA ASP A 215 -9.59 1.55 4.39
C ASP A 215 -10.27 0.19 4.61
N ALA A 216 -9.48 -0.90 4.58
CA ALA A 216 -10.01 -2.25 4.87
C ALA A 216 -10.56 -2.35 6.30
N LYS A 217 -9.87 -1.76 7.29
CA LYS A 217 -10.35 -1.68 8.67
C LYS A 217 -11.64 -0.86 8.78
N ALA A 218 -11.75 0.25 8.05
CA ALA A 218 -12.98 1.05 8.03
C ALA A 218 -14.15 0.26 7.42
N TYR A 219 -13.93 -0.45 6.31
CA TYR A 219 -14.91 -1.35 5.70
C TYR A 219 -15.34 -2.46 6.65
N TRP A 220 -14.39 -3.07 7.36
CA TRP A 220 -14.68 -4.08 8.38
C TRP A 220 -15.61 -3.56 9.47
N ASN A 221 -15.42 -2.33 9.92
CA ASN A 221 -16.23 -1.73 10.97
C ASN A 221 -17.62 -1.30 10.50
N LEU A 222 -17.75 -0.92 9.23
CA LEU A 222 -18.99 -0.41 8.65
C LEU A 222 -19.89 -1.51 8.11
N LEU A 223 -19.33 -2.50 7.44
CA LEU A 223 -20.07 -3.55 6.76
C LEU A 223 -20.27 -4.78 7.64
N ARG A 224 -21.28 -5.57 7.35
CA ARG A 224 -21.63 -6.82 8.05
C ARG A 224 -21.93 -7.92 7.02
N SER A 225 -21.93 -9.18 7.47
CA SER A 225 -22.50 -10.26 6.66
C SER A 225 -23.96 -9.96 6.35
N GLY A 226 -24.33 -10.12 5.10
CA GLY A 226 -25.64 -9.75 4.57
C GLY A 226 -25.70 -8.39 3.88
N ASP A 227 -24.75 -7.48 4.13
CA ASP A 227 -24.70 -6.20 3.43
C ASP A 227 -24.40 -6.38 1.94
N ASP A 228 -24.96 -5.49 1.16
CA ASP A 228 -24.89 -5.53 -0.30
C ASP A 228 -23.55 -4.99 -0.82
N VAL A 229 -23.12 -5.54 -1.96
CA VAL A 229 -21.95 -5.08 -2.72
C VAL A 229 -22.35 -4.94 -4.18
N TYR A 230 -22.08 -3.82 -4.78
CA TYR A 230 -22.33 -3.59 -6.20
C TYR A 230 -21.03 -3.25 -6.94
N VAL A 231 -20.67 -4.11 -7.89
CA VAL A 231 -19.46 -3.97 -8.69
C VAL A 231 -19.86 -3.61 -10.12
N TYR A 232 -19.29 -2.57 -10.68
CA TYR A 232 -19.62 -2.11 -12.03
C TYR A 232 -18.42 -1.53 -12.78
N GLY A 233 -18.63 -1.29 -14.06
CA GLY A 233 -17.59 -0.76 -14.94
C GLY A 233 -16.60 -1.83 -15.39
N ARG A 234 -15.48 -1.40 -15.96
CA ARG A 234 -14.39 -2.26 -16.43
C ARG A 234 -13.05 -1.62 -16.06
N LYS A 235 -12.15 -2.43 -15.50
CA LYS A 235 -10.80 -1.96 -15.18
C LYS A 235 -10.03 -1.63 -16.46
N PRO A 236 -9.38 -0.46 -16.57
CA PRO A 236 -8.52 -0.14 -17.71
C PRO A 236 -7.40 -1.17 -17.86
N GLY A 237 -7.24 -1.72 -19.07
CA GLY A 237 -6.21 -2.71 -19.39
C GLY A 237 -6.57 -4.16 -19.06
N THR A 238 -7.87 -4.43 -18.83
CA THR A 238 -8.40 -5.81 -18.72
C THR A 238 -9.49 -6.08 -19.73
#